data_728b94a68ae4de34549a627b41fa3724
#
_entry.id   728b94a68ae4de34549a627b41fa3724
#
_cell.length_a   1.000
_cell.length_b   1.000
_cell.length_c   1.000
_cell.angle_alpha   90.00
_cell.angle_beta   90.00
_cell.angle_gamma   90.00
#
_symmetry.space_group_name_H-M   'P 1'
#
loop_
_entity.id
_entity.type
_entity.pdbx_description
1 polymer ?
#
loop_
_entity_poly.entity_id
_entity_poly.type
_entity_poly.pdbx_seq_one_letter_code
_entity_poly.pdbx_strand_id
1 'polypeptide(L)'
;MSTINKAAAQVTSTVISNKRIGAYHQIILSVGEVVRHCRPGNFIAIQVGGDTSRMVLRRAFAISRTSDSAQFGGTVELIVAPHGSGSKWLCSQIEGNEVDVVAPLGTAFGIPTEPANTLLIGGGYGSAPLFGLADL
;
A
#
# COMPACT_ATOMS: atom_id res chain seq x y z
N MET A 1 -12.89 17.74 -17.33
CA MET A 1 -13.42 17.56 -15.97
C MET A 1 -12.41 16.80 -15.16
N SER A 2 -11.76 17.41 -14.20
CA SER A 2 -10.93 16.66 -13.27
C SER A 2 -11.87 15.90 -12.33
N THR A 3 -11.89 14.59 -12.43
CA THR A 3 -12.41 13.74 -11.37
C THR A 3 -11.42 13.82 -10.22
N ILE A 4 -11.63 14.76 -9.29
CA ILE A 4 -11.01 14.68 -7.99
C ILE A 4 -11.38 13.29 -7.46
N ASN A 5 -10.38 12.47 -7.18
CA ASN A 5 -10.63 11.16 -6.59
C ASN A 5 -11.21 11.38 -5.18
N LYS A 6 -12.55 11.47 -5.12
CA LYS A 6 -13.28 11.67 -3.86
C LYS A 6 -13.11 10.51 -2.88
N ALA A 7 -12.44 9.44 -3.30
CA ALA A 7 -12.22 8.25 -2.50
C ALA A 7 -10.96 8.31 -1.63
N ALA A 8 -10.03 9.25 -1.90
CA ALA A 8 -8.82 9.40 -1.08
C ALA A 8 -9.15 9.96 0.29
N ALA A 9 -8.63 9.31 1.33
CA ALA A 9 -8.83 9.70 2.72
C ALA A 9 -7.52 9.58 3.50
N GLN A 10 -7.39 10.42 4.52
CA GLN A 10 -6.35 10.28 5.53
C GLN A 10 -6.88 9.42 6.67
N VAL A 11 -6.17 8.38 7.00
CA VAL A 11 -6.55 7.43 8.06
C VAL A 11 -5.35 7.11 8.96
N THR A 12 -5.64 6.89 10.25
CA THR A 12 -4.67 6.28 11.16
C THR A 12 -4.78 4.77 10.99
N SER A 13 -3.71 4.17 10.49
CA SER A 13 -3.64 2.74 10.20
C SER A 13 -2.86 2.00 11.27
N THR A 14 -3.33 0.83 11.66
CA THR A 14 -2.58 -0.07 12.55
C THR A 14 -1.78 -1.05 11.73
N VAL A 15 -0.53 -1.26 12.10
CA VAL A 15 0.32 -2.34 11.55
C VAL A 15 -0.22 -3.67 12.05
N ILE A 16 -0.78 -4.46 11.13
CA ILE A 16 -1.34 -5.80 11.44
C ILE A 16 -0.23 -6.83 11.44
N SER A 17 0.69 -6.74 10.51
CA SER A 17 1.88 -7.57 10.50
C SER A 17 3.02 -6.92 9.74
N ASN A 18 4.24 -7.29 10.11
CA ASN A 18 5.46 -6.91 9.41
C ASN A 18 6.39 -8.13 9.40
N LYS A 19 6.55 -8.74 8.24
CA LYS A 19 7.36 -9.94 8.05
C LYS A 19 8.50 -9.65 7.08
N ARG A 20 9.71 -9.95 7.50
CA ARG A 20 10.86 -9.92 6.60
C ARG A 20 10.80 -11.12 5.64
N ILE A 21 10.92 -10.84 4.35
CA ILE A 21 10.98 -11.83 3.28
C ILE A 21 12.24 -11.53 2.45
N GLY A 22 13.33 -12.20 2.77
CA GLY A 22 14.61 -11.94 2.13
C GLY A 22 15.09 -10.49 2.34
N ALA A 23 15.25 -9.75 1.26
CA ALA A 23 15.65 -8.34 1.27
C ALA A 23 14.47 -7.37 1.48
N TYR A 24 13.23 -7.87 1.53
CA TYR A 24 12.01 -7.08 1.60
C TYR A 24 11.26 -7.30 2.91
N HIS A 25 10.32 -6.41 3.17
CA HIS A 25 9.31 -6.58 4.22
C HIS A 25 7.92 -6.62 3.58
N GLN A 26 7.12 -7.62 3.97
CA GLN A 26 5.69 -7.65 3.73
C GLN A 26 5.00 -6.99 4.93
N ILE A 27 4.36 -5.85 4.68
CA ILE A 27 3.71 -5.06 5.71
C ILE A 27 2.22 -5.02 5.41
N ILE A 28 1.39 -5.37 6.37
CA ILE A 28 -0.06 -5.31 6.28
C ILE A 28 -0.56 -4.22 7.20
N LEU A 29 -1.33 -3.29 6.62
CA LEU A 29 -1.90 -2.14 7.31
C LEU A 29 -3.42 -2.20 7.29
N SER A 30 -4.06 -1.94 8.42
CA SER A 30 -5.51 -1.76 8.50
C SER A 30 -5.88 -0.35 8.02
N VAL A 31 -6.70 -0.26 6.98
CA VAL A 31 -7.15 1.02 6.41
C VAL A 31 -8.67 1.19 6.45
N GLY A 32 -9.40 0.22 7.03
CA GLY A 32 -10.84 0.27 7.16
C GLY A 32 -11.56 0.35 5.80
N GLU A 33 -12.65 1.09 5.77
CA GLU A 33 -13.52 1.24 4.59
C GLU A 33 -12.82 1.77 3.34
N VAL A 34 -11.69 2.46 3.49
CA VAL A 34 -10.90 2.99 2.37
C VAL A 34 -10.45 1.88 1.41
N VAL A 35 -10.29 0.66 1.91
CA VAL A 35 -9.91 -0.50 1.09
C VAL A 35 -10.86 -0.71 -0.10
N ARG A 36 -12.14 -0.40 0.05
CA ARG A 36 -13.16 -0.57 -1.00
C ARG A 36 -12.91 0.30 -2.23
N HIS A 37 -12.13 1.35 -2.07
CA HIS A 37 -11.76 2.25 -3.15
C HIS A 37 -10.37 1.95 -3.73
N CYS A 38 -9.61 1.07 -3.09
CA CYS A 38 -8.30 0.65 -3.59
C CYS A 38 -8.45 -0.32 -4.78
N ARG A 39 -7.68 -0.06 -5.83
CA ARG A 39 -7.65 -0.90 -7.05
C ARG A 39 -6.19 -1.21 -7.40
N PRO A 40 -5.90 -2.32 -8.07
CA PRO A 40 -4.55 -2.60 -8.55
C PRO A 40 -3.97 -1.45 -9.36
N GLY A 41 -2.76 -1.03 -9.01
CA GLY A 41 -2.09 0.15 -9.57
C GLY A 41 -2.17 1.40 -8.70
N ASN A 42 -3.06 1.44 -7.70
CA ASN A 42 -3.06 2.51 -6.71
C ASN A 42 -1.84 2.39 -5.78
N PHE A 43 -1.51 3.51 -5.14
CA PHE A 43 -0.50 3.59 -4.10
C PHE A 43 -1.04 4.31 -2.87
N ILE A 44 -0.30 4.27 -1.79
CA ILE A 44 -0.58 5.00 -0.56
C ILE A 44 0.60 5.90 -0.22
N ALA A 45 0.33 6.98 0.51
CA ALA A 45 1.35 7.86 1.04
C ALA A 45 1.36 7.77 2.57
N ILE A 46 2.50 7.44 3.14
CA ILE A 46 2.68 7.22 4.58
C ILE A 46 3.56 8.32 5.17
N GLN A 47 3.11 8.90 6.27
CA GLN A 47 3.95 9.75 7.10
C GLN A 47 4.96 8.88 7.83
N VAL A 48 6.23 9.21 7.69
CA VAL A 48 7.33 8.41 8.23
C VAL A 48 8.14 9.19 9.26
N GLY A 49 8.81 8.48 10.16
CA GLY A 49 9.75 9.05 11.12
C GLY A 49 9.17 9.43 12.48
N GLY A 50 7.85 9.35 12.67
CA GLY A 50 7.19 9.74 13.93
C GLY A 50 7.25 11.25 14.22
N ASP A 51 6.71 11.64 15.38
CA ASP A 51 6.45 13.05 15.72
C ASP A 51 7.70 13.93 15.92
N THR A 52 8.82 13.30 16.27
CA THR A 52 10.09 14.03 16.53
C THR A 52 11.05 14.01 15.34
N SER A 53 10.62 13.43 14.23
CA SER A 53 11.44 13.28 13.04
C SER A 53 11.54 14.57 12.24
N ARG A 54 12.69 14.73 11.54
CA ARG A 54 12.87 15.74 10.50
C ARG A 54 12.36 15.30 9.13
N MET A 55 11.80 14.10 9.01
CA MET A 55 11.22 13.57 7.78
C MET A 55 9.84 14.19 7.58
N VAL A 56 9.79 15.29 6.83
CA VAL A 56 8.56 16.09 6.64
C VAL A 56 7.64 15.50 5.58
N LEU A 57 8.23 14.94 4.51
CA LEU A 57 7.46 14.45 3.37
C LEU A 57 7.00 13.01 3.57
N ARG A 58 5.76 12.74 3.17
CA ARG A 58 5.24 11.38 3.04
C ARG A 58 6.04 10.57 2.03
N ARG A 59 6.04 9.27 2.20
CA ARG A 59 6.63 8.32 1.23
C ARG A 59 5.52 7.54 0.55
N ALA A 60 5.65 7.36 -0.76
CA ALA A 60 4.70 6.62 -1.58
C ALA A 60 5.08 5.13 -1.65
N PHE A 61 4.09 4.26 -1.45
CA PHE A 61 4.25 2.82 -1.55
C PHE A 61 3.12 2.24 -2.38
N ALA A 62 3.46 1.44 -3.39
CA ALA A 62 2.47 0.75 -4.20
C ALA A 62 1.71 -0.29 -3.35
N ILE A 63 0.41 -0.39 -3.57
CA ILE A 63 -0.41 -1.43 -2.95
C ILE A 63 -0.14 -2.75 -3.68
N SER A 64 0.29 -3.78 -2.95
CA SER A 64 0.48 -5.13 -3.48
C SER A 64 -0.85 -5.87 -3.57
N ARG A 65 -1.55 -5.99 -2.46
CA ARG A 65 -2.85 -6.64 -2.35
C ARG A 65 -3.76 -5.89 -1.40
N THR A 66 -5.04 -6.16 -1.53
CA THR A 66 -6.07 -5.65 -0.60
C THR A 66 -6.90 -6.81 -0.09
N SER A 67 -7.45 -6.67 1.12
CA SER A 67 -8.41 -7.60 1.68
C SER A 67 -9.48 -6.84 2.44
N ASP A 68 -10.74 -7.13 2.16
CA ASP A 68 -11.90 -6.62 2.89
C ASP A 68 -12.40 -7.71 3.83
N SER A 69 -11.53 -8.13 4.78
CA SER A 69 -11.87 -9.17 5.75
C SER A 69 -12.59 -8.55 6.95
N ALA A 70 -13.63 -9.22 7.43
CA ALA A 70 -14.39 -8.80 8.59
C ALA A 70 -13.54 -8.67 9.87
N GLN A 71 -12.44 -9.41 9.96
CA GLN A 71 -11.59 -9.45 11.15
C GLN A 71 -10.81 -8.15 11.37
N PHE A 72 -10.34 -7.49 10.31
CA PHE A 72 -9.50 -6.29 10.40
C PHE A 72 -10.11 -5.05 9.74
N GLY A 73 -11.32 -5.16 9.22
CA GLY A 73 -12.07 -4.03 8.66
C GLY A 73 -11.51 -3.47 7.36
N GLY A 74 -10.72 -4.23 6.64
CA GLY A 74 -10.07 -3.81 5.40
C GLY A 74 -8.57 -3.54 5.57
N THR A 75 -7.77 -4.21 4.76
CA THR A 75 -6.31 -4.11 4.83
C THR A 75 -5.67 -3.90 3.47
N VAL A 76 -4.53 -3.25 3.46
CA VAL A 76 -3.61 -3.17 2.31
C VAL A 76 -2.29 -3.85 2.66
N GLU A 77 -1.73 -4.54 1.68
CA GLU A 77 -0.41 -5.15 1.76
C GLU A 77 0.59 -4.33 0.97
N LEU A 78 1.76 -4.13 1.55
CA LEU A 78 2.90 -3.45 0.94
C LEU A 78 4.11 -4.38 0.91
N ILE A 79 4.90 -4.30 -0.14
CA ILE A 79 6.22 -4.92 -0.21
C ILE A 79 7.24 -3.79 -0.22
N VAL A 80 8.05 -3.71 0.83
CA VAL A 80 8.95 -2.58 1.09
C VAL A 80 10.40 -3.02 1.16
N ALA A 81 11.26 -2.37 0.38
CA ALA A 81 12.71 -2.52 0.50
C ALA A 81 13.27 -1.42 1.42
N PRO A 82 13.97 -1.77 2.50
CA PRO A 82 14.54 -0.77 3.42
C PRO A 82 15.83 -0.17 2.84
N HIS A 83 15.71 0.80 1.94
CA HIS A 83 16.86 1.40 1.25
C HIS A 83 17.09 2.88 1.60
N GLY A 84 16.09 3.61 2.05
CA GLY A 84 16.19 5.01 2.50
C GLY A 84 15.69 5.17 3.93
N SER A 85 15.84 6.36 4.51
CA SER A 85 15.43 6.62 5.91
C SER A 85 13.94 6.37 6.15
N GLY A 86 13.08 6.77 5.22
CA GLY A 86 11.63 6.56 5.34
C GLY A 86 11.23 5.09 5.23
N SER A 87 11.74 4.36 4.24
CA SER A 87 11.45 2.93 4.09
C SER A 87 12.04 2.09 5.23
N LYS A 88 13.23 2.46 5.73
CA LYS A 88 13.81 1.82 6.92
C LYS A 88 12.95 2.05 8.17
N TRP A 89 12.45 3.27 8.35
CA TRP A 89 11.54 3.56 9.46
C TRP A 89 10.27 2.71 9.37
N LEU A 90 9.66 2.62 8.19
CA LEU A 90 8.45 1.80 8.01
C LEU A 90 8.74 0.32 8.26
N CYS A 91 9.85 -0.21 7.77
CA CYS A 91 10.27 -1.59 8.02
C CYS A 91 10.60 -1.89 9.49
N SER A 92 10.86 -0.86 10.31
CA SER A 92 11.09 -1.01 11.75
C SER A 92 9.82 -1.02 12.59
N GLN A 93 8.66 -0.73 11.97
CA GLN A 93 7.39 -0.74 12.69
C GLN A 93 6.99 -2.16 13.05
N ILE A 94 6.43 -2.32 14.24
CA ILE A 94 5.96 -3.60 14.76
C ILE A 94 4.43 -3.65 14.79
N GLU A 95 3.89 -4.85 14.87
CA GLU A 95 2.46 -5.10 15.05
C GLU A 95 1.89 -4.26 16.18
N GLY A 96 0.77 -3.60 15.92
CA GLY A 96 0.10 -2.70 16.87
C GLY A 96 0.51 -1.24 16.76
N ASN A 97 1.65 -0.92 16.12
CA ASN A 97 2.03 0.47 15.88
C ASN A 97 1.04 1.16 14.94
N GLU A 98 0.85 2.45 15.13
CA GLU A 98 0.02 3.27 14.27
C GLU A 98 0.87 4.06 13.28
N VAL A 99 0.38 4.20 12.06
CA VAL A 99 0.96 5.02 11.00
C VAL A 99 -0.12 5.87 10.33
N ASP A 100 0.22 7.08 9.97
CA ASP A 100 -0.69 7.99 9.26
C ASP A 100 -0.58 7.74 7.75
N VAL A 101 -1.71 7.45 7.12
CA VAL A 101 -1.80 7.02 5.71
C VAL A 101 -2.80 7.87 4.96
N VAL A 102 -2.46 8.23 3.73
CA VAL A 102 -3.40 8.77 2.73
C VAL A 102 -3.56 7.75 1.62
N ALA A 103 -4.79 7.31 1.37
CA ALA A 103 -5.11 6.26 0.39
C ALA A 103 -6.56 6.38 -0.13
N PRO A 104 -6.88 5.82 -1.30
CA PRO A 104 -5.96 5.43 -2.35
C PRO A 104 -5.48 6.64 -3.15
N LEU A 105 -4.31 6.54 -3.75
CA LEU A 105 -3.75 7.56 -4.62
C LEU A 105 -3.38 6.95 -5.98
N GLY A 106 -3.21 7.81 -6.98
CA GLY A 106 -2.84 7.42 -8.33
C GLY A 106 -4.01 6.89 -9.16
N THR A 107 -3.66 6.41 -10.35
CA THR A 107 -4.60 5.84 -11.32
C THR A 107 -4.43 4.33 -11.36
N ALA A 108 -5.53 3.60 -11.23
CA ALA A 108 -5.52 2.15 -11.31
C ALA A 108 -5.12 1.65 -12.72
N PHE A 109 -4.61 0.42 -12.79
CA PHE A 109 -4.34 -0.22 -14.08
C PHE A 109 -5.63 -0.34 -14.91
N GLY A 110 -5.49 -0.12 -16.22
CA GLY A 110 -6.56 -0.44 -17.16
C GLY A 110 -6.74 -1.96 -17.27
N ILE A 111 -7.97 -2.43 -17.14
CA ILE A 111 -8.31 -3.85 -17.26
C ILE A 111 -9.06 -4.04 -18.57
N PRO A 112 -8.69 -5.05 -19.41
CA PRO A 112 -9.44 -5.36 -20.62
C PRO A 112 -10.92 -5.65 -20.29
N THR A 113 -11.82 -5.12 -21.10
CA THR A 113 -13.26 -5.36 -20.98
C THR A 113 -13.68 -6.72 -21.53
N GLU A 114 -12.87 -7.27 -22.42
CA GLU A 114 -13.05 -8.59 -23.02
C GLU A 114 -11.99 -9.56 -22.52
N PRO A 115 -12.27 -10.87 -22.45
CA PRO A 115 -11.28 -11.87 -22.09
C PRO A 115 -10.03 -11.76 -22.96
N ALA A 116 -8.87 -11.64 -22.34
CA ALA A 116 -7.60 -11.48 -23.02
C ALA A 116 -6.47 -12.23 -22.29
N ASN A 117 -5.52 -12.75 -23.06
CA ASN A 117 -4.28 -13.25 -22.48
C ASN A 117 -3.41 -12.05 -22.05
N THR A 118 -3.01 -12.05 -20.80
CA THR A 118 -2.26 -10.95 -20.21
C THR A 118 -0.91 -11.44 -19.72
N LEU A 119 0.14 -10.72 -20.08
CA LEU A 119 1.50 -10.93 -19.58
C LEU A 119 1.83 -9.82 -18.58
N LEU A 120 2.15 -10.20 -17.35
CA LEU A 120 2.60 -9.27 -16.31
C LEU A 120 4.11 -9.35 -16.16
N ILE A 121 4.79 -8.21 -16.29
CA ILE A 121 6.25 -8.12 -16.18
C ILE A 121 6.60 -7.16 -15.05
N GLY A 122 7.35 -7.63 -14.07
CA GLY A 122 7.81 -6.83 -12.94
C GLY A 122 9.23 -7.21 -12.52
N GLY A 123 9.95 -6.26 -11.93
CA GLY A 123 11.30 -6.46 -11.41
C GLY A 123 11.42 -5.94 -9.98
N GLY A 124 12.09 -6.70 -9.09
CA GLY A 124 12.27 -6.33 -7.70
C GLY A 124 10.94 -6.06 -6.98
N TYR A 125 10.93 -5.07 -6.08
CA TYR A 125 9.69 -4.64 -5.40
C TYR A 125 8.71 -3.90 -6.34
N GLY A 126 9.12 -3.52 -7.54
CA GLY A 126 8.24 -2.98 -8.57
C GLY A 126 7.24 -4.00 -9.11
N SER A 127 7.45 -5.30 -8.86
CA SER A 127 6.47 -6.35 -9.16
C SER A 127 5.30 -6.41 -8.17
N ALA A 128 5.42 -5.79 -7.00
CA ALA A 128 4.41 -5.84 -5.95
C ALA A 128 2.99 -5.45 -6.40
N PRO A 129 2.78 -4.34 -7.13
CA PRO A 129 1.44 -3.97 -7.57
C PRO A 129 0.82 -4.94 -8.60
N LEU A 130 1.61 -5.80 -9.20
CA LEU A 130 1.12 -6.79 -10.16
C LEU A 130 0.42 -7.98 -9.47
N PHE A 131 0.69 -8.24 -8.19
CA PHE A 131 0.03 -9.34 -7.48
C PHE A 131 -1.48 -9.10 -7.35
N GLY A 132 -1.89 -7.93 -6.92
CA GLY A 132 -3.31 -7.56 -6.86
C GLY A 132 -4.00 -7.58 -8.22
N LEU A 133 -3.26 -7.25 -9.29
CA LEU A 133 -3.78 -7.33 -10.64
C LEU A 133 -3.95 -8.79 -11.10
N ALA A 134 -3.02 -9.66 -10.70
CA ALA A 134 -3.09 -11.10 -11.04
C ALA A 134 -4.21 -11.82 -10.27
N ASP A 135 -4.66 -11.29 -9.14
CA ASP A 135 -5.71 -11.85 -8.30
C ASP A 135 -7.14 -11.53 -8.83
N LEU A 136 -7.28 -10.67 -9.86
CA LEU A 136 -8.55 -10.33 -10.51
C LEU A 136 -9.02 -11.41 -11.48
#